data_209fc33999240af547b4e540317ed386
#
_entry.id   209fc33999240af547b4e540317ed386
#
_cell.length_a   1.000
_cell.length_b   1.000
_cell.length_c   1.000
_cell.angle_alpha   90.00
_cell.angle_beta   90.00
_cell.angle_gamma   90.00
#
_symmetry.space_group_name_H-M   'P 1'
#
loop_
_entity.id
_entity.type
_entity.pdbx_description
1 polymer ?
#
loop_
_entity_poly.entity_id
_entity_poly.type
_entity_poly.pdbx_seq_one_letter_code
_entity_poly.pdbx_strand_id
1 'polypeptide(L)'
;MSSEKYLAAMNRLAKWRGLFTGWQLGTRPKGDPESDAVRDHREATLIQRCEITALSGLLIKKGIITLEQYQAACVDEAGQLSEDLEQRFPGVRATDHGLVIDPSRVQGWMKKWRP
;
A
#
# COMPACT_ATOMS: atom_id res chain seq x y z
N MET A 1 -19.39 -10.93 -1.44
CA MET A 1 -18.57 -12.15 -1.36
C MET A 1 -17.15 -11.82 -0.95
N SER A 2 -16.48 -12.78 -0.34
CA SER A 2 -15.13 -12.56 0.18
C SER A 2 -14.12 -12.22 -0.91
N SER A 3 -14.18 -12.86 -2.09
CA SER A 3 -13.24 -12.55 -3.17
C SER A 3 -13.44 -11.16 -3.77
N GLU A 4 -14.68 -10.71 -3.87
CA GLU A 4 -14.99 -9.35 -4.33
C GLU A 4 -14.50 -8.30 -3.33
N LYS A 5 -14.74 -8.55 -2.04
CA LYS A 5 -14.25 -7.68 -0.96
C LYS A 5 -12.74 -7.65 -0.92
N TYR A 6 -12.09 -8.78 -1.11
CA TYR A 6 -10.64 -8.87 -1.17
C TYR A 6 -10.08 -8.02 -2.32
N LEU A 7 -10.60 -8.21 -3.54
CA LEU A 7 -10.13 -7.45 -4.69
C LEU A 7 -10.36 -5.95 -4.51
N ALA A 8 -11.52 -5.57 -3.99
CA ALA A 8 -11.83 -4.16 -3.73
C ALA A 8 -10.87 -3.57 -2.71
N ALA A 9 -10.57 -4.30 -1.62
CA ALA A 9 -9.65 -3.84 -0.59
C ALA A 9 -8.23 -3.68 -1.14
N MET A 10 -7.75 -4.65 -1.92
CA MET A 10 -6.43 -4.58 -2.53
C MET A 10 -6.35 -3.44 -3.55
N ASN A 11 -7.40 -3.23 -4.33
CA ASN A 11 -7.45 -2.12 -5.28
C ASN A 11 -7.45 -0.77 -4.58
N ARG A 12 -8.16 -0.62 -3.48
CA ARG A 12 -8.12 0.61 -2.70
C ARG A 12 -6.72 0.88 -2.15
N LEU A 13 -6.11 -0.16 -1.58
CA LEU A 13 -4.76 -0.03 -1.04
C LEU A 13 -3.75 0.35 -2.13
N ALA A 14 -3.89 -0.26 -3.31
CA ALA A 14 -3.00 0.02 -4.45
C ALA A 14 -3.09 1.47 -4.92
N LYS A 15 -4.19 2.16 -4.66
CA LYS A 15 -4.33 3.56 -5.09
C LYS A 15 -3.38 4.51 -4.35
N TRP A 16 -2.87 4.11 -3.18
CA TRP A 16 -1.87 4.89 -2.48
C TRP A 16 -0.58 5.07 -3.27
N ARG A 17 -0.32 4.20 -4.26
CA ARG A 17 0.82 4.37 -5.17
C ARG A 17 0.79 5.72 -5.89
N GLY A 18 -0.41 6.31 -6.07
CA GLY A 18 -0.53 7.62 -6.68
C GLY A 18 0.18 8.70 -5.89
N LEU A 19 0.15 8.62 -4.55
CA LEU A 19 0.89 9.53 -3.69
C LEU A 19 2.39 9.25 -3.76
N PHE A 20 2.78 7.99 -3.69
CA PHE A 20 4.19 7.61 -3.69
C PHE A 20 4.86 7.81 -5.05
N THR A 21 4.10 7.69 -6.14
CA THR A 21 4.59 7.98 -7.48
C THR A 21 5.05 9.43 -7.61
N GLY A 22 4.31 10.35 -7.02
CA GLY A 22 4.71 11.76 -6.99
C GLY A 22 6.05 11.97 -6.30
N TRP A 23 6.36 11.17 -5.27
CA TRP A 23 7.65 11.21 -4.61
C TRP A 23 8.76 10.66 -5.49
N GLN A 24 8.49 9.56 -6.17
CA GLN A 24 9.51 8.83 -6.94
C GLN A 24 9.80 9.49 -8.28
N LEU A 25 8.76 10.00 -8.94
CA LEU A 25 8.89 10.69 -10.24
C LEU A 25 9.29 12.14 -10.08
N GLY A 26 9.30 12.62 -8.87
CA GLY A 26 9.86 13.92 -8.62
C GLY A 26 11.25 13.98 -9.22
N THR A 27 11.90 14.87 -9.21
CA THR A 27 13.12 15.26 -9.83
C THR A 27 14.34 14.68 -9.13
N ARG A 28 14.46 13.37 -9.11
CA ARG A 28 15.60 12.73 -8.44
C ARG A 28 16.68 12.37 -9.43
N PRO A 29 17.86 13.00 -9.35
CA PRO A 29 18.95 12.68 -10.26
C PRO A 29 19.51 11.28 -9.98
N LYS A 30 20.13 10.71 -11.00
CA LYS A 30 20.85 9.46 -10.89
C LYS A 30 21.91 9.57 -9.79
N GLY A 31 22.01 8.55 -8.93
CA GLY A 31 22.99 8.53 -7.84
C GLY A 31 22.50 9.17 -6.55
N ASP A 32 21.28 9.69 -6.53
CA ASP A 32 20.66 10.20 -5.32
C ASP A 32 20.48 9.03 -4.33
N PRO A 33 20.79 9.21 -3.03
CA PRO A 33 20.55 8.19 -2.02
C PRO A 33 19.11 7.68 -1.98
N GLU A 34 18.13 8.51 -2.37
CA GLU A 34 16.74 8.10 -2.41
C GLU A 34 16.41 7.17 -3.57
N SER A 35 17.19 7.21 -4.64
CA SER A 35 17.09 6.22 -5.72
C SER A 35 17.51 4.85 -5.24
N ASP A 36 18.52 4.79 -4.38
CA ASP A 36 18.93 3.55 -3.74
C ASP A 36 17.85 3.02 -2.81
N ALA A 37 17.21 3.90 -2.06
CA ALA A 37 16.08 3.52 -1.21
C ALA A 37 14.93 2.92 -2.02
N VAL A 38 14.62 3.47 -3.20
CA VAL A 38 13.59 2.91 -4.09
C VAL A 38 13.97 1.50 -4.54
N ARG A 39 15.23 1.27 -4.90
CA ARG A 39 15.70 -0.06 -5.29
C ARG A 39 15.61 -1.04 -4.12
N ASP A 40 16.00 -0.61 -2.93
CA ASP A 40 15.92 -1.43 -1.72
C ASP A 40 14.47 -1.78 -1.41
N HIS A 41 13.54 -0.85 -1.58
CA HIS A 41 12.12 -1.12 -1.42
C HIS A 41 11.60 -2.13 -2.43
N ARG A 42 12.07 -2.07 -3.67
CA ARG A 42 11.69 -3.05 -4.68
C ARG A 42 12.17 -4.44 -4.31
N GLU A 43 13.41 -4.56 -3.88
CA GLU A 43 13.99 -5.82 -3.44
C GLU A 43 13.23 -6.36 -2.23
N ALA A 44 12.99 -5.53 -1.22
CA ALA A 44 12.22 -5.90 -0.05
C ALA A 44 10.82 -6.38 -0.43
N THR A 45 10.16 -5.72 -1.37
CA THR A 45 8.83 -6.10 -1.84
C THR A 45 8.84 -7.49 -2.48
N LEU A 46 9.84 -7.80 -3.30
CA LEU A 46 9.96 -9.11 -3.92
C LEU A 46 10.18 -10.21 -2.87
N ILE A 47 11.04 -9.96 -1.90
CA ILE A 47 11.33 -10.90 -0.82
C ILE A 47 10.07 -11.13 0.02
N GLN A 48 9.39 -10.07 0.42
CA GLN A 48 8.16 -10.16 1.20
C GLN A 48 7.07 -10.91 0.44
N ARG A 49 6.94 -10.64 -0.86
CA ARG A 49 5.99 -11.35 -1.70
C ARG A 49 6.29 -12.85 -1.73
N CYS A 50 7.53 -13.21 -1.86
CA CYS A 50 7.97 -14.61 -1.84
C CYS A 50 7.61 -15.26 -0.51
N GLU A 51 7.96 -14.64 0.60
CA GLU A 51 7.71 -15.17 1.94
C GLU A 51 6.22 -15.32 2.23
N ILE A 52 5.42 -14.30 1.91
CA ILE A 52 3.98 -14.31 2.15
C ILE A 52 3.30 -15.39 1.30
N THR A 53 3.68 -15.49 0.03
CA THR A 53 3.11 -16.48 -0.87
C THR A 53 3.45 -17.90 -0.41
N ALA A 54 4.69 -18.12 0.01
CA ALA A 54 5.11 -19.42 0.53
C ALA A 54 4.38 -19.76 1.82
N LEU A 55 4.30 -18.82 2.76
CA LEU A 55 3.66 -19.04 4.05
C LEU A 55 2.16 -19.28 3.91
N SER A 56 1.47 -18.42 3.19
CA SER A 56 0.01 -18.57 3.00
C SER A 56 -0.31 -19.85 2.24
N GLY A 57 0.49 -20.16 1.21
CA GLY A 57 0.31 -21.41 0.44
C GLY A 57 0.48 -22.65 1.29
N LEU A 58 1.49 -22.68 2.15
CA LEU A 58 1.71 -23.80 3.07
C LEU A 58 0.58 -23.95 4.07
N LEU A 59 0.10 -22.86 4.64
CA LEU A 59 -0.99 -22.90 5.61
C LEU A 59 -2.28 -23.41 4.99
N ILE A 60 -2.57 -22.97 3.78
CA ILE A 60 -3.76 -23.42 3.05
C ILE A 60 -3.63 -24.90 2.67
N LYS A 61 -2.46 -25.28 2.15
CA LYS A 61 -2.21 -26.67 1.74
C LYS A 61 -2.34 -27.63 2.92
N LYS A 62 -1.88 -27.24 4.09
CA LYS A 62 -1.97 -28.04 5.32
C LYS A 62 -3.34 -27.99 5.98
N GLY A 63 -4.27 -27.22 5.45
CA GLY A 63 -5.62 -27.11 5.99
C GLY A 63 -5.73 -26.32 7.30
N ILE A 64 -4.70 -25.54 7.65
CA ILE A 64 -4.72 -24.72 8.86
C ILE A 64 -5.65 -23.52 8.68
N ILE A 65 -5.65 -22.93 7.49
CA ILE A 65 -6.57 -21.86 7.11
C ILE A 65 -7.18 -22.17 5.74
N THR A 66 -8.32 -21.54 5.46
CA THR A 66 -8.91 -21.57 4.12
C THR A 66 -8.50 -20.30 3.34
N LEU A 67 -8.67 -20.35 2.02
CA LEU A 67 -8.46 -19.18 1.19
C LEU A 67 -9.38 -18.04 1.61
N GLU A 68 -10.63 -18.34 1.94
CA GLU A 68 -11.61 -17.35 2.39
C GLU A 68 -11.17 -16.67 3.70
N GLN A 69 -10.66 -17.46 4.64
CA GLN A 69 -10.13 -16.90 5.90
C GLN A 69 -8.95 -15.97 5.65
N TYR A 70 -8.05 -16.38 4.77
CA TYR A 70 -6.90 -15.57 4.39
C TYR A 70 -7.35 -14.25 3.76
N GLN A 71 -8.27 -14.31 2.81
CA GLN A 71 -8.77 -13.12 2.12
C GLN A 71 -9.51 -12.17 3.08
N ALA A 72 -10.30 -12.71 3.99
CA ALA A 72 -11.00 -11.92 5.00
C ALA A 72 -10.01 -11.17 5.91
N ALA A 73 -8.96 -11.85 6.32
CA ALA A 73 -7.90 -11.22 7.12
C ALA A 73 -7.19 -10.11 6.34
N CYS A 74 -6.96 -10.31 5.04
CA CYS A 74 -6.39 -9.27 4.18
C CYS A 74 -7.29 -8.05 4.06
N VAL A 75 -8.60 -8.25 3.99
CA VAL A 75 -9.56 -7.13 3.95
C VAL A 75 -9.46 -6.30 5.22
N ASP A 76 -9.44 -6.96 6.38
CA ASP A 76 -9.33 -6.27 7.66
C ASP A 76 -8.01 -5.50 7.77
N GLU A 77 -6.91 -6.14 7.38
CA GLU A 77 -5.58 -5.51 7.45
C GLU A 77 -5.47 -4.33 6.49
N ALA A 78 -6.02 -4.47 5.28
CA ALA A 78 -6.02 -3.37 4.31
C ALA A 78 -6.81 -2.17 4.83
N GLY A 79 -7.92 -2.41 5.52
CA GLY A 79 -8.69 -1.35 6.17
C GLY A 79 -7.88 -0.63 7.23
N GLN A 80 -7.18 -1.38 8.08
CA GLN A 80 -6.35 -0.82 9.12
C GLN A 80 -5.19 0.00 8.55
N LEU A 81 -4.52 -0.52 7.53
CA LEU A 81 -3.42 0.19 6.87
C LEU A 81 -3.90 1.49 6.21
N SER A 82 -5.08 1.47 5.60
CA SER A 82 -5.66 2.68 5.02
C SER A 82 -5.95 3.73 6.09
N GLU A 83 -6.48 3.33 7.23
CA GLU A 83 -6.70 4.25 8.35
C GLU A 83 -5.38 4.84 8.85
N ASP A 84 -4.36 4.02 9.00
CA ASP A 84 -3.04 4.47 9.43
C ASP A 84 -2.45 5.49 8.45
N LEU A 85 -2.61 5.24 7.14
CA LEU A 85 -2.14 6.15 6.10
C LEU A 85 -2.93 7.46 6.09
N GLU A 86 -4.24 7.40 6.32
CA GLU A 86 -5.07 8.60 6.42
C GLU A 86 -4.65 9.47 7.60
N GLN A 87 -4.28 8.87 8.72
CA GLN A 87 -3.76 9.60 9.87
C GLN A 87 -2.38 10.19 9.59
N ARG A 88 -1.55 9.45 8.88
CA ARG A 88 -0.19 9.87 8.55
C ARG A 88 -0.16 10.97 7.49
N PHE A 89 -1.11 10.96 6.57
CA PHE A 89 -1.24 11.92 5.49
C PHE A 89 -2.61 12.59 5.54
N PRO A 90 -2.84 13.51 6.49
CA PRO A 90 -4.15 14.13 6.65
C PRO A 90 -4.63 14.80 5.37
N GLY A 91 -5.88 14.56 5.01
CA GLY A 91 -6.48 15.11 3.80
C GLY A 91 -6.40 14.19 2.59
N VAL A 92 -5.73 13.05 2.71
CA VAL A 92 -5.65 12.05 1.64
C VAL A 92 -6.41 10.80 2.07
N ARG A 93 -7.24 10.29 1.18
CA ARG A 93 -8.05 9.09 1.43
C ARG A 93 -8.15 8.27 0.16
N ALA A 94 -8.01 6.95 0.30
CA ALA A 94 -8.22 6.03 -0.81
C ALA A 94 -9.67 5.54 -0.80
N THR A 95 -10.31 5.59 -1.95
CA THR A 95 -11.67 5.10 -2.16
C THR A 95 -11.69 4.09 -3.29
N ASP A 96 -12.85 3.50 -3.55
CA ASP A 96 -13.00 2.57 -4.66
C ASP A 96 -12.77 3.24 -6.03
N HIS A 97 -12.89 4.56 -6.09
CA HIS A 97 -12.77 5.31 -7.34
C HIS A 97 -11.43 6.05 -7.50
N GLY A 98 -10.60 6.05 -6.48
CA GLY A 98 -9.29 6.70 -6.53
C GLY A 98 -8.94 7.38 -5.23
N LEU A 99 -7.86 8.15 -5.27
CA LEU A 99 -7.50 9.00 -4.14
C LEU A 99 -8.36 10.25 -4.13
N VAL A 100 -8.86 10.59 -2.96
CA VAL A 100 -9.53 11.85 -2.70
C VAL A 100 -8.59 12.71 -1.87
N ILE A 101 -8.34 13.91 -2.34
CA ILE A 101 -7.42 14.84 -1.69
C ILE A 101 -8.17 16.11 -1.32
N ASP A 102 -8.11 16.48 -0.05
CA ASP A 102 -8.60 17.77 0.43
C ASP A 102 -7.43 18.76 0.40
N PRO A 103 -7.41 19.72 -0.56
CA PRO A 103 -6.27 20.60 -0.71
C PRO A 103 -5.95 21.42 0.54
N SER A 104 -6.96 21.84 1.27
CA SER A 104 -6.76 22.66 2.47
C SER A 104 -6.01 21.90 3.57
N ARG A 105 -6.28 20.59 3.70
CA ARG A 105 -5.65 19.78 4.73
C ARG A 105 -4.25 19.32 4.35
N VAL A 106 -4.00 19.07 3.07
CA VAL A 106 -2.68 18.61 2.62
C VAL A 106 -1.66 19.74 2.55
N GLN A 107 -2.08 20.99 2.38
CA GLN A 107 -1.18 22.12 2.28
C GLN A 107 -0.23 22.23 3.47
N GLY A 108 -0.72 21.92 4.66
CA GLY A 108 0.06 22.05 5.89
C GLY A 108 1.33 21.21 5.91
N TRP A 109 1.21 19.93 5.50
CA TRP A 109 2.35 19.02 5.54
C TRP A 109 3.05 18.89 4.19
N MET A 110 2.38 19.15 3.07
CA MET A 110 3.00 19.08 1.74
C MET A 110 4.03 20.18 1.51
N LYS A 111 3.88 21.32 2.17
CA LYS A 111 4.88 22.40 2.08
C LYS A 111 6.26 21.96 2.54
N LYS A 112 6.32 21.04 3.48
CA LYS A 112 7.57 20.51 4.01
C LYS A 112 8.10 19.31 3.20
N TRP A 113 7.32 18.89 2.24
CA TRP A 113 7.63 17.71 1.46
C TRP A 113 8.54 18.09 0.30
N ARG A 114 9.68 17.42 0.25
CA ARG A 114 10.66 17.57 -0.82
C ARG A 114 10.77 16.25 -1.57
N PRO A 115 10.33 16.23 -2.82
CA PRO A 115 10.53 15.05 -3.64
C PRO A 115 12.00 14.80 -3.96
#